data_f73ba493d927610750f62afceb98516b
#
_entry.id   f73ba493d927610750f62afceb98516b
#
_cell.length_a   1.000
_cell.length_b   1.000
_cell.length_c   1.000
_cell.angle_alpha   90.00
_cell.angle_beta   90.00
_cell.angle_gamma   90.00
#
_symmetry.space_group_name_H-M   'P 1'
#
loop_
_entity.id
_entity.type
_entity.pdbx_description
1 polymer ?
#
loop_
_entity_poly.entity_id
_entity_poly.type
_entity_poly.pdbx_seq_one_letter_code
_entity_poly.pdbx_strand_id
1 'polypeptide(L)'
;NFAKSYTVPILNGHFSAFSKSVNANDFRGIAISPVISKVFEHCIVDRYCMFLVTSGNQFGFKKSVGCSHAVFTLRNVVNYYVSCNSTVNICALDLSKAFDKMNHYGLFIKLMDRQIPVQLLQLLEVWFRSGLTCVRWGDCFSSFYSQTCGIRQGGVLSPYLFALYIDGVIEKVRRSRVGCEIKLESIGIIVYADDILLVAPTV
;
A
#
# COMPACT_ATOMS: atom_id res chain seq x y z
N ASN A 1 -0.89 2.50 27.22
CA ASN A 1 -1.33 3.49 26.28
C ASN A 1 -1.42 2.88 24.89
N PHE A 2 -2.62 2.44 24.54
CA PHE A 2 -2.97 1.62 23.38
C PHE A 2 -2.62 2.26 22.02
N ALA A 3 -2.72 3.58 21.91
CA ALA A 3 -2.51 4.32 20.66
C ALA A 3 -1.05 4.82 20.46
N LYS A 4 -0.15 4.58 21.41
CA LYS A 4 1.24 4.99 21.29
C LYS A 4 2.08 3.96 20.56
N SER A 5 2.96 4.44 19.69
CA SER A 5 3.97 3.64 19.00
C SER A 5 5.31 4.37 18.99
N TYR A 6 6.36 3.68 18.59
CA TYR A 6 7.60 4.34 18.25
C TYR A 6 8.07 3.86 16.87
N THR A 7 8.75 4.76 16.16
CA THR A 7 9.28 4.50 14.82
C THR A 7 10.77 4.29 14.89
N VAL A 8 11.25 3.18 14.36
CA VAL A 8 12.67 2.87 14.19
C VAL A 8 13.06 3.19 12.75
N PRO A 9 13.98 4.13 12.51
CA PRO A 9 14.48 4.38 11.17
C PRO A 9 15.42 3.26 10.75
N ILE A 10 15.13 2.64 9.59
CA ILE A 10 15.95 1.61 8.96
C ILE A 10 16.49 2.18 7.66
N LEU A 11 17.79 2.04 7.44
CA LEU A 11 18.46 2.53 6.24
C LEU A 11 17.95 1.78 5.00
N ASN A 12 17.57 2.51 3.94
CA ASN A 12 17.16 1.92 2.67
C ASN A 12 18.40 1.53 1.85
N GLY A 13 18.47 0.24 1.43
CA GLY A 13 19.43 -0.23 0.45
C GLY A 13 20.80 -0.60 1.01
N HIS A 14 21.64 -1.14 0.13
CA HIS A 14 23.04 -1.44 0.40
C HIS A 14 23.86 -0.14 0.34
N PHE A 15 24.03 0.53 1.47
CA PHE A 15 25.07 1.52 1.59
C PHE A 15 26.43 0.79 1.63
N SER A 16 27.19 0.89 0.55
CA SER A 16 28.62 0.60 0.63
C SER A 16 29.25 1.59 1.62
N ALA A 17 30.05 1.09 2.53
CA ALA A 17 30.63 1.81 3.68
C ALA A 17 31.56 3.00 3.32
N PHE A 18 31.59 3.41 2.07
CA PHE A 18 32.47 4.47 1.56
C PHE A 18 31.62 5.63 1.00
N SER A 19 31.58 6.69 1.78
CA SER A 19 31.22 8.07 1.43
C SER A 19 29.78 8.34 0.96
N LYS A 20 28.94 8.85 1.87
CA LYS A 20 28.00 9.95 1.63
C LYS A 20 27.36 10.36 2.97
N SER A 21 27.18 11.63 3.19
CA SER A 21 26.32 12.14 4.27
C SER A 21 24.94 11.49 4.14
N VAL A 22 24.49 10.75 5.15
CA VAL A 22 23.20 10.08 5.19
C VAL A 22 22.13 11.12 5.52
N ASN A 23 21.10 11.22 4.69
CA ASN A 23 19.98 12.14 4.88
C ASN A 23 18.77 11.41 5.49
N ALA A 24 17.85 12.16 6.09
CA ALA A 24 16.60 11.60 6.64
C ALA A 24 15.76 10.85 5.58
N ASN A 25 15.93 11.19 4.31
CA ASN A 25 15.23 10.53 3.19
C ASN A 25 15.75 9.14 2.87
N ASP A 26 16.93 8.79 3.34
CA ASP A 26 17.55 7.49 3.13
C ASP A 26 17.03 6.42 4.10
N PHE A 27 16.16 6.82 5.03
CA PHE A 27 15.57 5.92 6.02
C PHE A 27 14.11 5.59 5.71
N ARG A 28 13.75 4.34 6.01
CA ARG A 28 12.37 3.87 6.12
C ARG A 28 11.98 3.79 7.59
N GLY A 29 10.89 4.44 7.98
CA GLY A 29 10.41 4.44 9.36
C GLY A 29 9.52 3.23 9.63
N ILE A 30 10.00 2.27 10.40
CA ILE A 30 9.19 1.11 10.81
C ILE A 30 8.56 1.38 12.18
N ALA A 31 7.23 1.40 12.23
CA ALA A 31 6.49 1.63 13.45
C ALA A 31 6.36 0.34 14.29
N ILE A 32 6.75 0.43 15.54
CA ILE A 32 6.57 -0.61 16.54
C ILE A 32 5.41 -0.22 17.43
N SER A 33 4.32 -0.95 17.33
CA SER A 33 3.10 -0.77 18.14
C SER A 33 3.02 -1.83 19.26
N PRO A 34 2.32 -1.53 20.37
CA PRO A 34 2.05 -2.52 21.41
C PRO A 34 1.34 -3.77 20.84
N VAL A 35 1.61 -4.93 21.44
CA VAL A 35 0.99 -6.19 20.99
C VAL A 35 -0.54 -6.11 21.01
N ILE A 36 -1.11 -5.50 22.05
CA ILE A 36 -2.56 -5.33 22.17
C ILE A 36 -3.16 -4.50 21.02
N SER A 37 -2.42 -3.50 20.51
CA SER A 37 -2.79 -2.76 19.30
C SER A 37 -2.89 -3.67 18.09
N LYS A 38 -1.89 -4.54 17.90
CA LYS A 38 -1.87 -5.47 16.77
C LYS A 38 -2.99 -6.51 16.85
N VAL A 39 -3.26 -7.03 18.04
CA VAL A 39 -4.41 -7.95 18.28
C VAL A 39 -5.70 -7.24 17.90
N PHE A 40 -5.88 -6.00 18.32
CA PHE A 40 -7.07 -5.23 18.00
C PHE A 40 -7.20 -4.95 16.49
N GLU A 41 -6.11 -4.61 15.82
CA GLU A 41 -6.10 -4.45 14.36
C GLU A 41 -6.46 -5.76 13.65
N HIS A 42 -5.99 -6.93 14.13
CA HIS A 42 -6.41 -8.24 13.62
C HIS A 42 -7.91 -8.47 13.79
N CYS A 43 -8.48 -8.15 14.95
CA CYS A 43 -9.92 -8.25 15.17
C CYS A 43 -10.72 -7.37 14.20
N ILE A 44 -10.22 -6.17 13.87
CA ILE A 44 -10.84 -5.30 12.86
C ILE A 44 -10.77 -5.96 11.48
N VAL A 45 -9.61 -6.45 11.07
CA VAL A 45 -9.43 -7.09 9.77
C VAL A 45 -10.34 -8.30 9.64
N ASP A 46 -10.41 -9.17 10.65
CA ASP A 46 -11.25 -10.37 10.61
C ASP A 46 -12.74 -10.02 10.57
N ARG A 47 -13.18 -9.06 11.40
CA ARG A 47 -14.60 -8.66 11.48
C ARG A 47 -15.09 -7.95 10.21
N TYR A 48 -14.23 -7.17 9.57
CA TYR A 48 -14.60 -6.31 8.43
C TYR A 48 -13.92 -6.75 7.12
N CYS A 49 -13.42 -7.98 7.04
CA CYS A 49 -12.68 -8.50 5.87
C CYS A 49 -13.44 -8.31 4.55
N MET A 50 -14.78 -8.45 4.56
CA MET A 50 -15.60 -8.29 3.36
C MET A 50 -15.58 -6.86 2.78
N PHE A 51 -15.29 -5.85 3.61
CA PHE A 51 -15.17 -4.45 3.17
C PHE A 51 -13.74 -4.08 2.76
N LEU A 52 -12.76 -4.92 3.09
CA LEU A 52 -11.34 -4.68 2.82
C LEU A 52 -10.85 -5.34 1.51
N VAL A 53 -11.79 -5.76 0.67
CA VAL A 53 -11.48 -6.39 -0.63
C VAL A 53 -11.08 -5.32 -1.65
N THR A 54 -10.06 -5.62 -2.45
CA THR A 54 -9.58 -4.78 -3.55
C THR A 54 -9.72 -5.49 -4.90
N SER A 55 -9.57 -4.75 -5.99
CA SER A 55 -9.67 -5.25 -7.37
C SER A 55 -8.71 -6.42 -7.63
N GLY A 56 -9.00 -7.23 -8.65
CA GLY A 56 -8.16 -8.36 -9.08
C GLY A 56 -6.74 -7.94 -9.50
N ASN A 57 -6.58 -6.71 -9.97
CA ASN A 57 -5.30 -6.17 -10.43
C ASN A 57 -4.36 -5.71 -9.30
N GLN A 58 -4.82 -5.64 -8.04
CA GLN A 58 -3.97 -5.50 -6.87
C GLN A 58 -3.59 -6.89 -6.35
N PHE A 59 -2.31 -7.24 -6.45
CA PHE A 59 -1.76 -8.51 -5.98
C PHE A 59 -1.14 -8.41 -4.60
N GLY A 60 -0.74 -7.21 -4.17
CA GLY A 60 -0.16 -6.99 -2.85
C GLY A 60 -1.20 -7.02 -1.73
N PHE A 61 -0.75 -7.34 -0.52
CA PHE A 61 -1.55 -7.34 0.72
C PHE A 61 -2.78 -8.26 0.70
N LYS A 62 -2.77 -9.28 -0.12
CA LYS A 62 -3.80 -10.32 -0.18
C LYS A 62 -3.28 -11.64 0.35
N LYS A 63 -4.10 -12.32 1.14
CA LYS A 63 -3.78 -13.65 1.66
C LYS A 63 -3.61 -14.64 0.49
N SER A 64 -2.56 -15.44 0.55
CA SER A 64 -2.23 -16.45 -0.47
C SER A 64 -1.91 -15.90 -1.87
N VAL A 65 -1.71 -14.60 -2.02
CA VAL A 65 -1.30 -13.96 -3.27
C VAL A 65 0.05 -13.26 -3.04
N GLY A 66 1.03 -13.57 -3.87
CA GLY A 66 2.39 -13.02 -3.77
C GLY A 66 2.85 -12.38 -5.08
N CYS A 67 4.03 -11.78 -5.06
CA CYS A 67 4.65 -11.15 -6.23
C CYS A 67 4.76 -12.11 -7.42
N SER A 68 4.99 -13.41 -7.16
CA SER A 68 5.03 -14.44 -8.20
C SER A 68 3.75 -14.51 -9.04
N HIS A 69 2.58 -14.25 -8.44
CA HIS A 69 1.32 -14.22 -9.17
C HIS A 69 1.22 -13.00 -10.10
N ALA A 70 1.68 -11.82 -9.65
CA ALA A 70 1.74 -10.63 -10.49
C ALA A 70 2.70 -10.83 -11.68
N VAL A 71 3.89 -11.39 -11.43
CA VAL A 71 4.88 -11.72 -12.46
C VAL A 71 4.34 -12.76 -13.43
N PHE A 72 3.67 -13.80 -12.93
CA PHE A 72 3.04 -14.81 -13.77
C PHE A 72 1.96 -14.21 -14.67
N THR A 73 1.11 -13.33 -14.14
CA THR A 73 0.09 -12.61 -14.90
C THR A 73 0.72 -11.76 -16.00
N LEU A 74 1.74 -10.96 -15.65
CA LEU A 74 2.46 -10.15 -16.63
C LEU A 74 3.06 -11.00 -17.75
N ARG A 75 3.73 -12.10 -17.39
CA ARG A 75 4.32 -13.03 -18.36
C ARG A 75 3.28 -13.61 -19.32
N ASN A 76 2.11 -14.00 -18.81
CA ASN A 76 1.04 -14.52 -19.66
C ASN A 76 0.49 -13.46 -20.60
N VAL A 77 0.35 -12.21 -20.15
CA VAL A 77 -0.05 -11.08 -21.00
C VAL A 77 0.96 -10.90 -22.15
N VAL A 78 2.24 -10.80 -21.81
CA VAL A 78 3.31 -10.64 -22.83
C VAL A 78 3.30 -11.81 -23.82
N ASN A 79 3.24 -13.07 -23.35
CA ASN A 79 3.22 -14.24 -24.22
C ASN A 79 1.99 -14.25 -25.15
N TYR A 80 0.83 -13.85 -24.65
CA TYR A 80 -0.40 -13.76 -25.45
C TYR A 80 -0.23 -12.77 -26.61
N TYR A 81 0.21 -11.53 -26.32
CA TYR A 81 0.38 -10.52 -27.36
C TYR A 81 1.49 -10.87 -28.35
N VAL A 82 2.60 -11.43 -27.88
CA VAL A 82 3.68 -11.92 -28.76
C VAL A 82 3.19 -13.04 -29.67
N SER A 83 2.37 -13.96 -29.18
CA SER A 83 1.77 -15.01 -30.04
C SER A 83 0.77 -14.46 -31.09
N CYS A 84 0.25 -13.25 -30.84
CA CYS A 84 -0.59 -12.51 -31.79
C CYS A 84 0.23 -11.57 -32.70
N ASN A 85 1.56 -11.73 -32.78
CA ASN A 85 2.47 -10.86 -33.54
C ASN A 85 2.43 -9.39 -33.12
N SER A 86 2.12 -9.11 -31.84
CA SER A 86 2.15 -7.76 -31.26
C SER A 86 3.23 -7.68 -30.19
N THR A 87 3.66 -6.47 -29.85
CA THR A 87 4.57 -6.21 -28.75
C THR A 87 3.83 -5.57 -27.58
N VAL A 88 4.43 -5.61 -26.40
CA VAL A 88 3.86 -5.04 -25.18
C VAL A 88 4.84 -4.03 -24.59
N ASN A 89 4.35 -2.81 -24.41
CA ASN A 89 5.07 -1.76 -23.68
C ASN A 89 4.73 -1.86 -22.19
N ILE A 90 5.75 -1.79 -21.34
CA ILE A 90 5.61 -1.84 -19.89
C ILE A 90 6.22 -0.58 -19.29
N CYS A 91 5.44 0.11 -18.47
CA CYS A 91 5.90 1.25 -17.68
C CYS A 91 5.81 0.88 -16.19
N ALA A 92 6.94 0.88 -15.52
CA ALA A 92 7.00 0.67 -14.07
C ALA A 92 7.03 2.01 -13.34
N LEU A 93 6.14 2.18 -12.37
CA LEU A 93 6.03 3.36 -11.52
C LEU A 93 6.23 2.95 -10.06
N ASP A 94 7.21 3.56 -9.42
CA ASP A 94 7.46 3.42 -7.97
C ASP A 94 6.85 4.61 -7.22
N LEU A 95 6.03 4.32 -6.23
CA LEU A 95 5.45 5.35 -5.36
C LEU A 95 6.37 5.63 -4.19
N SER A 96 7.27 6.61 -4.34
CA SER A 96 8.21 6.96 -3.29
C SER A 96 7.51 7.40 -2.00
N LYS A 97 7.80 6.71 -0.88
CA LYS A 97 7.21 6.93 0.46
C LYS A 97 5.67 6.86 0.45
N ALA A 98 5.12 5.89 -0.27
CA ALA A 98 3.69 5.74 -0.46
C ALA A 98 2.89 5.71 0.86
N PHE A 99 3.36 4.91 1.84
CA PHE A 99 2.74 4.82 3.17
C PHE A 99 2.79 6.14 3.94
N ASP A 100 3.89 6.89 3.84
CA ASP A 100 4.10 8.12 4.60
C ASP A 100 3.29 9.31 4.04
N LYS A 101 2.93 9.25 2.75
CA LYS A 101 2.24 10.35 2.04
C LYS A 101 0.73 10.16 1.90
N MET A 102 0.17 9.08 2.41
CA MET A 102 -1.28 8.83 2.30
C MET A 102 -2.06 9.92 3.02
N ASN A 103 -2.97 10.59 2.31
CA ASN A 103 -3.83 11.61 2.89
C ASN A 103 -4.99 10.97 3.65
N HIS A 104 -5.14 11.28 4.94
CA HIS A 104 -6.19 10.72 5.80
C HIS A 104 -7.59 11.11 5.31
N TYR A 105 -7.83 12.35 4.92
CA TYR A 105 -9.13 12.78 4.38
C TYR A 105 -9.48 12.04 3.09
N GLY A 106 -8.51 11.92 2.19
CA GLY A 106 -8.68 11.14 0.95
C GLY A 106 -8.96 9.67 1.22
N LEU A 107 -8.35 9.07 2.25
CA LEU A 107 -8.67 7.72 2.69
C LEU A 107 -10.12 7.63 3.17
N PHE A 108 -10.55 8.51 4.08
CA PHE A 108 -11.92 8.48 4.62
C PHE A 108 -12.98 8.68 3.55
N ILE A 109 -12.77 9.57 2.57
CA ILE A 109 -13.67 9.73 1.42
C ILE A 109 -13.79 8.39 0.67
N LYS A 110 -12.69 7.72 0.36
CA LYS A 110 -12.70 6.42 -0.33
C LYS A 110 -13.37 5.30 0.48
N LEU A 111 -13.21 5.32 1.81
CA LEU A 111 -13.89 4.37 2.68
C LEU A 111 -15.41 4.63 2.71
N MET A 112 -15.83 5.88 2.71
CA MET A 112 -17.26 6.25 2.61
C MET A 112 -17.85 5.88 1.25
N ASP A 113 -17.17 6.14 0.14
CA ASP A 113 -17.58 5.74 -1.21
C ASP A 113 -17.79 4.21 -1.33
N ARG A 114 -17.05 3.43 -0.54
CA ARG A 114 -17.19 1.98 -0.43
C ARG A 114 -18.25 1.51 0.55
N GLN A 115 -19.02 2.44 1.12
CA GLN A 115 -20.08 2.14 2.09
C GLN A 115 -19.56 1.34 3.30
N ILE A 116 -18.35 1.64 3.76
CA ILE A 116 -17.81 1.06 4.99
C ILE A 116 -18.74 1.40 6.16
N PRO A 117 -19.04 0.45 7.07
CA PRO A 117 -19.92 0.73 8.21
C PRO A 117 -19.44 1.92 9.03
N VAL A 118 -20.41 2.78 9.41
CA VAL A 118 -20.13 4.02 10.16
C VAL A 118 -19.34 3.74 11.46
N GLN A 119 -19.65 2.62 12.12
CA GLN A 119 -18.93 2.20 13.33
C GLN A 119 -17.44 1.99 13.08
N LEU A 120 -17.08 1.41 11.92
CA LEU A 120 -15.67 1.25 11.54
C LEU A 120 -15.03 2.59 11.17
N LEU A 121 -15.75 3.47 10.46
CA LEU A 121 -15.25 4.81 10.13
C LEU A 121 -14.96 5.63 11.40
N GLN A 122 -15.87 5.64 12.36
CA GLN A 122 -15.70 6.33 13.65
C GLN A 122 -14.51 5.75 14.44
N LEU A 123 -14.40 4.42 14.46
CA LEU A 123 -13.29 3.73 15.10
C LEU A 123 -11.94 4.14 14.48
N LEU A 124 -11.85 4.14 13.15
CA LEU A 124 -10.64 4.55 12.43
C LEU A 124 -10.34 6.04 12.66
N GLU A 125 -11.34 6.91 12.68
CA GLU A 125 -11.15 8.33 12.96
C GLU A 125 -10.53 8.53 14.35
N VAL A 126 -11.10 7.92 15.38
CA VAL A 126 -10.54 7.97 16.75
C VAL A 126 -9.13 7.39 16.78
N TRP A 127 -8.90 6.28 16.06
CA TRP A 127 -7.59 5.63 15.98
C TRP A 127 -6.53 6.54 15.36
N PHE A 128 -6.83 7.20 14.25
CA PHE A 128 -5.91 8.12 13.59
C PHE A 128 -5.68 9.40 14.43
N ARG A 129 -6.72 9.96 15.04
CA ARG A 129 -6.61 11.18 15.86
C ARG A 129 -5.88 10.97 17.19
N SER A 130 -6.06 9.81 17.83
CA SER A 130 -5.41 9.50 19.11
C SER A 130 -4.01 8.91 18.97
N GLY A 131 -3.58 8.60 17.74
CA GLY A 131 -2.30 8.00 17.44
C GLY A 131 -1.13 8.94 17.72
N LEU A 132 -0.30 8.59 18.71
CA LEU A 132 0.96 9.27 18.99
C LEU A 132 2.14 8.38 18.66
N THR A 133 3.15 8.95 18.06
CA THR A 133 4.41 8.24 17.79
C THR A 133 5.62 9.10 18.22
N CYS A 134 6.74 8.44 18.47
CA CYS A 134 8.04 9.09 18.63
C CYS A 134 9.08 8.34 17.82
N VAL A 135 10.21 8.94 17.56
CA VAL A 135 11.33 8.28 16.88
C VAL A 135 12.25 7.69 17.93
N ARG A 136 12.62 6.42 17.78
CA ARG A 136 13.68 5.77 18.56
C ARG A 136 14.95 5.69 17.73
N TRP A 137 16.04 6.26 18.24
CA TRP A 137 17.37 6.16 17.65
C TRP A 137 18.33 5.61 18.69
N GLY A 138 18.73 4.35 18.54
CA GLY A 138 19.48 3.64 19.58
C GLY A 138 18.68 3.58 20.87
N ASP A 139 19.23 4.15 21.94
CA ASP A 139 18.59 4.23 23.26
C ASP A 139 17.86 5.57 23.51
N CYS A 140 17.89 6.49 22.54
CA CYS A 140 17.25 7.79 22.64
C CYS A 140 15.86 7.78 22.01
N PHE A 141 14.92 8.56 22.60
CA PHE A 141 13.58 8.77 22.09
C PHE A 141 13.33 10.26 21.87
N SER A 142 12.67 10.59 20.74
CA SER A 142 12.18 11.95 20.53
C SER A 142 10.96 12.25 21.40
N SER A 143 10.50 13.50 21.41
CA SER A 143 9.17 13.85 21.90
C SER A 143 8.09 13.13 21.07
N PHE A 144 6.92 12.89 21.70
CA PHE A 144 5.76 12.34 20.99
C PHE A 144 5.14 13.41 20.07
N TYR A 145 4.74 12.97 18.88
CA TYR A 145 4.02 13.80 17.92
C TYR A 145 2.83 13.02 17.32
N SER A 146 1.83 13.72 16.83
CA SER A 146 0.70 13.16 16.11
C SER A 146 1.04 13.05 14.61
N GLN A 147 0.67 11.95 14.01
CA GLN A 147 0.84 11.74 12.57
C GLN A 147 -0.38 12.31 11.82
N THR A 148 -0.19 13.38 11.07
CA THR A 148 -1.26 14.08 10.33
C THR A 148 -1.46 13.54 8.92
N CYS A 149 -0.53 12.77 8.39
CA CYS A 149 -0.62 12.07 7.11
C CYS A 149 0.14 10.75 7.18
N GLY A 150 -0.09 9.89 6.21
CA GLY A 150 0.52 8.57 6.15
C GLY A 150 -0.12 7.55 7.11
N ILE A 151 0.33 6.33 6.99
CA ILE A 151 -0.06 5.21 7.86
C ILE A 151 1.19 4.50 8.39
N ARG A 152 1.06 3.87 9.54
CA ARG A 152 2.17 3.20 10.22
C ARG A 152 2.71 2.04 9.39
N GLN A 153 3.95 2.09 8.96
CA GLN A 153 4.63 0.94 8.37
C GLN A 153 4.93 -0.08 9.48
N GLY A 154 4.25 -1.22 9.46
CA GLY A 154 4.33 -2.26 10.50
C GLY A 154 3.04 -2.46 11.30
N GLY A 155 1.98 -1.68 11.02
CA GLY A 155 0.62 -1.95 11.47
C GLY A 155 0.00 -3.11 10.70
N VAL A 156 -0.91 -3.85 11.33
CA VAL A 156 -1.65 -4.96 10.69
C VAL A 156 -2.69 -4.44 9.71
N LEU A 157 -3.38 -3.36 10.06
CA LEU A 157 -4.44 -2.76 9.25
C LEU A 157 -3.90 -1.87 8.12
N SER A 158 -2.68 -1.32 8.28
CA SER A 158 -2.07 -0.39 7.33
C SER A 158 -2.01 -0.90 5.90
N PRO A 159 -1.57 -2.14 5.60
CA PRO A 159 -1.54 -2.66 4.24
C PRO A 159 -2.90 -2.68 3.57
N TYR A 160 -3.96 -3.03 4.30
CA TYR A 160 -5.33 -3.05 3.78
C TYR A 160 -5.84 -1.65 3.46
N LEU A 161 -5.62 -0.69 4.36
CA LEU A 161 -6.04 0.70 4.15
C LEU A 161 -5.29 1.32 2.96
N PHE A 162 -4.00 1.02 2.81
CA PHE A 162 -3.23 1.47 1.66
C PHE A 162 -3.74 0.86 0.36
N ALA A 163 -4.00 -0.45 0.34
CA ALA A 163 -4.54 -1.13 -0.84
C ALA A 163 -5.90 -0.54 -1.24
N LEU A 164 -6.79 -0.25 -0.29
CA LEU A 164 -8.05 0.43 -0.54
C LEU A 164 -7.87 1.85 -1.08
N TYR A 165 -6.86 2.57 -0.55
CA TYR A 165 -6.56 3.93 -0.98
C TYR A 165 -6.14 3.99 -2.45
N ILE A 166 -5.29 3.04 -2.89
CA ILE A 166 -4.79 2.98 -4.27
C ILE A 166 -5.80 2.37 -5.24
N ASP A 167 -6.72 1.54 -4.77
CA ASP A 167 -7.66 0.77 -5.59
C ASP A 167 -8.53 1.64 -6.51
N GLY A 168 -8.83 2.87 -6.08
CA GLY A 168 -9.53 3.84 -6.92
C GLY A 168 -8.76 4.24 -8.19
N VAL A 169 -7.43 4.19 -8.18
CA VAL A 169 -6.59 4.42 -9.37
C VAL A 169 -6.69 3.23 -10.30
N ILE A 170 -6.62 2.02 -9.74
CA ILE A 170 -6.76 0.77 -10.49
C ILE A 170 -8.10 0.73 -11.23
N GLU A 171 -9.19 1.02 -10.52
CA GLU A 171 -10.54 1.05 -11.10
C GLU A 171 -10.70 2.11 -12.22
N LYS A 172 -10.06 3.28 -12.08
CA LYS A 172 -10.06 4.30 -13.14
C LYS A 172 -9.37 3.80 -14.40
N VAL A 173 -8.19 3.16 -14.28
CA VAL A 173 -7.47 2.59 -15.42
C VAL A 173 -8.26 1.45 -16.05
N ARG A 174 -8.83 0.55 -15.25
CA ARG A 174 -9.68 -0.53 -15.77
C ARG A 174 -10.88 -0.02 -16.56
N ARG A 175 -11.57 1.00 -16.06
CA ARG A 175 -12.75 1.59 -16.71
C ARG A 175 -12.40 2.36 -17.99
N SER A 176 -11.20 2.88 -18.10
CA SER A 176 -10.76 3.56 -19.33
C SER A 176 -10.58 2.60 -20.52
N ARG A 177 -10.46 1.28 -20.25
CA ARG A 177 -10.15 0.24 -21.23
C ARG A 177 -8.90 0.52 -22.06
N VAL A 178 -7.98 1.30 -21.49
CA VAL A 178 -6.66 1.57 -22.08
C VAL A 178 -5.69 0.51 -21.58
N GLY A 179 -4.87 -0.03 -22.48
CA GLY A 179 -3.86 -1.03 -22.14
C GLY A 179 -4.21 -2.43 -22.62
N CYS A 180 -3.49 -3.43 -22.10
CA CYS A 180 -3.72 -4.82 -22.50
C CYS A 180 -5.06 -5.34 -21.97
N GLU A 181 -5.75 -6.10 -22.82
CA GLU A 181 -7.00 -6.78 -22.51
C GLU A 181 -6.94 -8.22 -22.99
N ILE A 182 -7.37 -9.18 -22.18
CA ILE A 182 -7.47 -10.59 -22.54
C ILE A 182 -8.87 -11.09 -22.16
N LYS A 183 -9.64 -11.59 -23.13
CA LYS A 183 -11.01 -12.12 -22.91
C LYS A 183 -11.93 -11.14 -22.16
N LEU A 184 -11.90 -9.85 -22.54
CA LEU A 184 -12.67 -8.76 -21.94
C LEU A 184 -12.22 -8.36 -20.51
N GLU A 185 -11.16 -8.97 -19.97
CA GLU A 185 -10.56 -8.57 -18.71
C GLU A 185 -9.44 -7.56 -18.98
N SER A 186 -9.58 -6.37 -18.36
CA SER A 186 -8.56 -5.31 -18.46
C SER A 186 -7.36 -5.66 -17.59
N ILE A 187 -6.19 -5.80 -18.23
CA ILE A 187 -4.91 -6.09 -17.60
C ILE A 187 -3.91 -4.93 -17.88
N GLY A 188 -4.44 -3.77 -18.24
CA GLY A 188 -3.63 -2.57 -18.50
C GLY A 188 -2.90 -2.03 -17.27
N ILE A 189 -3.24 -2.51 -16.08
CA ILE A 189 -2.58 -2.15 -14.82
C ILE A 189 -2.41 -3.38 -13.96
N ILE A 190 -1.22 -3.59 -13.42
CA ILE A 190 -0.89 -4.63 -12.43
C ILE A 190 -0.22 -3.91 -11.25
N VAL A 191 -0.73 -4.14 -10.04
CA VAL A 191 -0.21 -3.47 -8.84
C VAL A 191 0.21 -4.51 -7.82
N TYR A 192 1.40 -4.33 -7.26
CA TYR A 192 1.88 -5.10 -6.12
C TYR A 192 2.31 -4.15 -5.01
N ALA A 193 1.46 -3.98 -4.01
CA ALA A 193 1.63 -2.99 -2.95
C ALA A 193 1.73 -1.56 -3.49
N ASP A 194 2.90 -0.96 -3.45
CA ASP A 194 3.23 0.38 -3.95
C ASP A 194 3.83 0.37 -5.36
N ASP A 195 4.24 -0.80 -5.88
CA ASP A 195 4.74 -0.95 -7.25
C ASP A 195 3.56 -1.02 -8.24
N ILE A 196 3.59 -0.19 -9.27
CA ILE A 196 2.57 -0.14 -10.31
C ILE A 196 3.23 -0.43 -11.66
N LEU A 197 2.66 -1.39 -12.40
CA LEU A 197 2.99 -1.65 -13.79
C LEU A 197 1.82 -1.26 -14.68
N LEU A 198 2.06 -0.37 -15.65
CA LEU A 198 1.14 -0.09 -16.73
C LEU A 198 1.59 -0.92 -17.93
N VAL A 199 0.63 -1.61 -18.57
CA VAL A 199 0.89 -2.58 -19.63
C VAL A 199 0.00 -2.29 -20.81
N ALA A 200 0.59 -1.98 -21.97
CA ALA A 200 -0.16 -1.63 -23.17
C ALA A 200 0.43 -2.30 -24.41
N PRO A 201 -0.41 -2.78 -25.34
CA PRO A 201 0.07 -3.30 -26.62
C PRO A 201 0.65 -2.15 -27.45
N THR A 202 1.51 -2.48 -28.40
CA THR A 202 1.91 -1.55 -29.48
C THR A 202 0.75 -1.39 -30.44
N VAL A 203 0.46 -0.18 -30.83
CA VAL A 203 -0.52 0.14 -31.86
C VAL A 203 0.05 -0.16 -33.24
#